data_64f99ab0caadded396c4698fbad41378
#
_entry.id   64f99ab0caadded396c4698fbad41378
#
_cell.length_a   1.000
_cell.length_b   1.000
_cell.length_c   1.000
_cell.angle_alpha   90.00
_cell.angle_beta   90.00
_cell.angle_gamma   90.00
#
_symmetry.space_group_name_H-M   'P 1'
#
loop_
_entity.id
_entity.type
_entity.pdbx_description
1 polymer ?
#
loop_
_entity_poly.entity_id
_entity_poly.type
_entity_poly.pdbx_seq_one_letter_code
_entity_poly.pdbx_strand_id
1 'polypeptide(L)'
;MKKRALVCCAAILALILFCAGFTEGTGETAMDYRTEEIWCQNGTDSIYGIAYIPDTNAKVPLVIFSHELGNNHESGIRYAERLARNGYAAYIFDFRGGSAPGTQNRSSGTSHEMSVRTEASDLEAVLEAAKNWSFVDSGRIFLLGGSQGGLVTIITGSRHQDEIAGMMLMYPALSAKEDHSVNRYHSKDEVPEDVGLFGGWMHVGSNYITDLWDIDFNAMLASYSGKVLLLHGDRDGTVPLRWSEDASQIIPDCEFHVISGGGHEFFGQPFEEALTYILSYLDSRIENQTKGAQTQMKMRIGDTPVEVAWENNESVEALKELAQNGLTIQMSMYGGFEQVGSIGQRLPSHDVQTNTSSGDIVLYSSSQLVVFYGSNSWAYTRLGRITDQSSEGMRELLSRGDVTITISVE
;
A
#
# COMPACT_ATOMS: atom_id res chain seq x y z
N MET A 1 -40.48 -50.56 66.01
CA MET A 1 -40.80 -51.67 65.09
C MET A 1 -41.36 -51.07 63.83
N LYS A 2 -41.03 -51.59 62.70
CA LYS A 2 -41.29 -51.24 61.32
C LYS A 2 -40.25 -50.34 60.63
N LYS A 3 -39.29 -51.00 60.00
CA LYS A 3 -38.37 -50.51 58.99
C LYS A 3 -39.15 -50.05 57.77
N ARG A 4 -38.87 -48.85 57.28
CA ARG A 4 -39.23 -48.42 55.91
C ARG A 4 -37.92 -48.22 55.15
N ALA A 5 -37.76 -49.01 54.08
CA ALA A 5 -36.71 -48.92 53.12
C ALA A 5 -36.94 -47.70 52.23
N LEU A 6 -35.92 -46.87 52.10
CA LEU A 6 -35.90 -45.75 51.15
C LEU A 6 -35.19 -46.23 49.89
N VAL A 7 -35.93 -46.26 48.78
CA VAL A 7 -35.42 -46.58 47.44
C VAL A 7 -34.82 -45.28 46.91
N CYS A 8 -33.52 -45.27 46.72
CA CYS A 8 -32.83 -44.19 45.98
C CYS A 8 -32.92 -44.46 44.49
N CYS A 9 -33.70 -43.66 43.76
CA CYS A 9 -33.63 -43.57 42.31
C CYS A 9 -32.39 -42.69 41.95
N ALA A 10 -31.35 -43.30 41.41
CA ALA A 10 -30.25 -42.60 40.78
C ALA A 10 -30.68 -42.17 39.39
N ALA A 11 -30.91 -40.88 39.21
CA ALA A 11 -31.06 -40.27 37.86
C ALA A 11 -29.66 -40.04 37.28
N ILE A 12 -29.30 -40.80 36.27
CA ILE A 12 -28.11 -40.59 35.45
C ILE A 12 -28.39 -39.44 34.53
N LEU A 13 -27.78 -38.28 34.80
CA LEU A 13 -27.76 -37.13 33.91
C LEU A 13 -26.63 -37.35 32.89
N ALA A 14 -26.99 -37.74 31.65
CA ALA A 14 -26.03 -37.82 30.58
C ALA A 14 -25.67 -36.38 30.12
N LEU A 15 -24.50 -35.93 30.48
CA LEU A 15 -23.91 -34.68 29.99
C LEU A 15 -23.42 -34.95 28.53
N ILE A 16 -24.16 -34.51 27.54
CA ILE A 16 -23.72 -34.52 26.16
C ILE A 16 -22.76 -33.32 26.04
N LEU A 17 -21.45 -33.58 26.11
CA LEU A 17 -20.43 -32.63 25.66
C LEU A 17 -20.55 -32.47 24.14
N PHE A 18 -21.10 -31.35 23.72
CA PHE A 18 -20.96 -30.89 22.34
C PHE A 18 -19.51 -30.42 22.20
N CYS A 19 -18.62 -31.31 21.75
CA CYS A 19 -17.35 -30.89 21.16
C CYS A 19 -17.69 -30.19 19.84
N ALA A 20 -17.77 -28.85 19.87
CA ALA A 20 -17.63 -28.06 18.67
C ALA A 20 -16.24 -28.36 18.12
N GLY A 21 -16.19 -29.21 17.09
CA GLY A 21 -14.97 -29.40 16.32
C GLY A 21 -14.60 -28.05 15.69
N PHE A 22 -13.54 -27.45 16.22
CA PHE A 22 -12.78 -26.50 15.44
C PHE A 22 -12.24 -27.30 14.25
N THR A 23 -12.80 -27.06 13.08
CA THR A 23 -12.14 -27.44 11.84
C THR A 23 -10.83 -26.67 11.83
N GLU A 24 -9.73 -27.40 12.03
CA GLU A 24 -8.40 -26.93 11.66
C GLU A 24 -8.50 -26.45 10.21
N GLY A 25 -8.37 -25.13 10.01
CA GLY A 25 -8.18 -24.56 8.69
C GLY A 25 -7.01 -25.27 8.06
N THR A 26 -7.11 -25.55 6.79
CA THR A 26 -6.06 -26.11 5.93
C THR A 26 -4.75 -25.38 6.24
N GLY A 27 -3.85 -26.06 6.98
CA GLY A 27 -2.60 -25.48 7.43
C GLY A 27 -1.70 -25.18 6.24
N GLU A 28 -1.65 -23.94 5.84
CA GLU A 28 -0.44 -23.43 5.18
C GLU A 28 0.67 -23.56 6.21
N THR A 29 1.66 -24.40 5.90
CA THR A 29 2.84 -24.56 6.76
C THR A 29 3.56 -23.23 6.78
N ALA A 30 3.65 -22.61 7.98
CA ALA A 30 4.41 -21.38 8.17
C ALA A 30 5.80 -21.52 7.56
N MET A 31 6.20 -20.53 6.75
CA MET A 31 7.50 -20.55 6.08
C MET A 31 8.63 -20.37 7.09
N ASP A 32 9.76 -21.04 6.85
CA ASP A 32 11.01 -20.69 7.51
C ASP A 32 11.53 -19.35 6.96
N TYR A 33 12.35 -18.66 7.74
CA TYR A 33 12.95 -17.40 7.35
C TYR A 33 14.40 -17.29 7.87
N ARG A 34 15.18 -16.43 7.24
CA ARG A 34 16.50 -16.00 7.71
C ARG A 34 16.48 -14.52 8.05
N THR A 35 17.46 -14.08 8.83
CA THR A 35 17.67 -12.65 9.13
C THR A 35 18.99 -12.18 8.53
N GLU A 36 19.02 -10.91 8.10
CA GLU A 36 20.20 -10.27 7.54
C GLU A 36 20.30 -8.83 8.06
N GLU A 37 21.44 -8.47 8.65
CA GLU A 37 21.70 -7.06 9.00
C GLU A 37 21.99 -6.27 7.73
N ILE A 38 21.24 -5.20 7.49
CA ILE A 38 21.42 -4.34 6.33
C ILE A 38 21.56 -2.90 6.80
N TRP A 39 22.62 -2.25 6.35
CA TRP A 39 22.86 -0.84 6.58
C TRP A 39 22.46 -0.03 5.36
N CYS A 40 21.59 0.98 5.56
CA CYS A 40 21.24 1.95 4.53
C CYS A 40 22.02 3.25 4.77
N GLN A 41 22.18 4.07 3.74
CA GLN A 41 22.83 5.36 3.82
C GLN A 41 21.83 6.49 3.54
N ASN A 42 21.83 7.52 4.39
CA ASN A 42 21.12 8.77 4.17
C ASN A 42 22.14 9.92 4.18
N GLY A 43 22.66 10.30 3.01
CA GLY A 43 23.79 11.19 2.89
C GLY A 43 25.05 10.57 3.51
N THR A 44 25.59 11.20 4.56
CA THR A 44 26.76 10.72 5.31
C THR A 44 26.40 9.81 6.47
N ASP A 45 25.12 9.71 6.80
CA ASP A 45 24.65 9.00 7.97
C ASP A 45 24.27 7.56 7.63
N SER A 46 24.50 6.66 8.59
CA SER A 46 24.21 5.24 8.47
C SER A 46 22.95 4.87 9.26
N ILE A 47 22.07 4.13 8.63
CA ILE A 47 20.81 3.61 9.19
C ILE A 47 20.97 2.10 9.33
N TYR A 48 20.88 1.62 10.57
CA TYR A 48 20.93 0.21 10.91
C TYR A 48 19.56 -0.44 10.84
N GLY A 49 19.48 -1.65 10.29
CA GLY A 49 18.27 -2.44 10.34
C GLY A 49 18.50 -3.93 10.10
N ILE A 50 17.45 -4.70 10.29
CA ILE A 50 17.43 -6.15 10.12
C ILE A 50 16.31 -6.52 9.15
N ALA A 51 16.65 -7.23 8.09
CA ALA A 51 15.70 -7.86 7.19
C ALA A 51 15.35 -9.26 7.70
N TYR A 52 14.06 -9.57 7.76
CA TYR A 52 13.49 -10.90 7.97
C TYR A 52 13.02 -11.39 6.60
N ILE A 53 13.64 -12.43 6.08
CA ILE A 53 13.50 -12.85 4.68
C ILE A 53 12.95 -14.26 4.61
N PRO A 54 11.77 -14.50 4.03
CA PRO A 54 11.24 -15.84 3.81
C PRO A 54 12.24 -16.77 3.09
N ASP A 55 12.29 -18.03 3.48
CA ASP A 55 13.20 -19.01 2.84
C ASP A 55 12.64 -19.44 1.48
N THR A 56 12.86 -18.60 0.49
CA THR A 56 12.46 -18.81 -0.91
C THR A 56 13.51 -18.21 -1.86
N ASN A 57 13.57 -18.74 -3.07
CA ASN A 57 14.41 -18.18 -4.14
C ASN A 57 13.68 -17.10 -4.97
N ALA A 58 12.39 -16.93 -4.77
CA ALA A 58 11.61 -15.89 -5.45
C ALA A 58 11.79 -14.54 -4.75
N LYS A 59 11.63 -13.44 -5.49
CA LYS A 59 11.44 -12.12 -4.91
C LYS A 59 10.08 -12.07 -4.23
N VAL A 60 10.04 -11.47 -3.04
CA VAL A 60 8.83 -11.40 -2.21
C VAL A 60 8.44 -9.95 -1.93
N PRO A 61 7.16 -9.68 -1.61
CA PRO A 61 6.74 -8.36 -1.14
C PRO A 61 7.49 -7.98 0.14
N LEU A 62 7.74 -6.68 0.32
CA LEU A 62 8.44 -6.15 1.49
C LEU A 62 7.51 -5.26 2.32
N VAL A 63 7.56 -5.41 3.63
CA VAL A 63 6.99 -4.46 4.60
C VAL A 63 8.14 -3.75 5.33
N ILE A 64 8.19 -2.42 5.24
CA ILE A 64 9.15 -1.60 5.99
C ILE A 64 8.42 -1.07 7.24
N PHE A 65 8.95 -1.40 8.42
CA PHE A 65 8.35 -1.03 9.69
C PHE A 65 9.04 0.18 10.31
N SER A 66 8.26 1.20 10.62
CA SER A 66 8.67 2.44 11.29
C SER A 66 8.23 2.41 12.76
N HIS A 67 9.20 2.40 13.67
CA HIS A 67 8.96 2.29 15.11
C HIS A 67 8.44 3.59 15.75
N GLU A 68 7.94 3.48 16.97
CA GLU A 68 7.41 4.56 17.78
C GLU A 68 8.53 5.48 18.31
N LEU A 69 8.16 6.68 18.77
CA LEU A 69 9.08 7.62 19.43
C LEU A 69 9.81 6.95 20.61
N GLY A 70 11.11 7.07 20.62
CA GLY A 70 11.94 6.57 21.71
C GLY A 70 12.24 5.08 21.66
N ASN A 71 11.65 4.33 20.73
CA ASN A 71 11.91 2.92 20.48
C ASN A 71 13.11 2.71 19.53
N ASN A 72 13.29 1.48 19.07
CA ASN A 72 14.26 1.05 18.08
C ASN A 72 13.66 -0.09 17.25
N HIS A 73 14.45 -0.70 16.35
CA HIS A 73 14.03 -1.82 15.52
C HIS A 73 13.41 -2.99 16.31
N GLU A 74 13.81 -3.20 17.59
CA GLU A 74 13.32 -4.33 18.39
C GLU A 74 11.80 -4.32 18.60
N SER A 75 11.15 -3.14 18.58
CA SER A 75 9.69 -3.05 18.70
C SER A 75 8.96 -3.72 17.51
N GLY A 76 9.63 -3.79 16.35
CA GLY A 76 9.12 -4.43 15.14
C GLY A 76 9.34 -5.94 15.04
N ILE A 77 10.17 -6.55 15.89
CA ILE A 77 10.59 -7.97 15.76
C ILE A 77 9.38 -8.90 15.62
N ARG A 78 8.40 -8.78 16.50
CA ARG A 78 7.22 -9.65 16.51
C ARG A 78 6.38 -9.56 15.23
N TYR A 79 6.31 -8.37 14.62
CA TYR A 79 5.66 -8.19 13.32
C TYR A 79 6.51 -8.81 12.21
N ALA A 80 7.82 -8.54 12.21
CA ALA A 80 8.74 -9.03 11.18
C ALA A 80 8.78 -10.56 11.11
N GLU A 81 8.85 -11.25 12.26
CA GLU A 81 8.80 -12.71 12.34
C GLU A 81 7.50 -13.29 11.75
N ARG A 82 6.37 -12.69 12.11
CA ARG A 82 5.06 -13.16 11.65
C ARG A 82 4.85 -12.88 10.16
N LEU A 83 5.30 -11.72 9.66
CA LEU A 83 5.28 -11.38 8.26
C LEU A 83 6.15 -12.35 7.45
N ALA A 84 7.39 -12.62 7.89
CA ALA A 84 8.29 -13.52 7.19
C ALA A 84 7.75 -14.96 7.11
N ARG A 85 7.12 -15.46 8.19
CA ARG A 85 6.46 -16.76 8.20
C ARG A 85 5.25 -16.85 7.26
N ASN A 86 4.67 -15.71 6.86
CA ASN A 86 3.56 -15.61 5.93
C ASN A 86 3.99 -15.17 4.51
N GLY A 87 5.29 -15.27 4.18
CA GLY A 87 5.79 -15.03 2.83
C GLY A 87 6.11 -13.57 2.48
N TYR A 88 6.09 -12.66 3.46
CA TYR A 88 6.43 -11.25 3.31
C TYR A 88 7.81 -10.98 3.90
N ALA A 89 8.75 -10.43 3.13
CA ALA A 89 9.95 -9.88 3.77
C ALA A 89 9.55 -8.70 4.66
N ALA A 90 10.25 -8.53 5.78
CA ALA A 90 10.06 -7.38 6.66
C ALA A 90 11.42 -6.75 6.97
N TYR A 91 11.50 -5.43 6.93
CA TYR A 91 12.66 -4.67 7.33
C TYR A 91 12.31 -3.77 8.50
N ILE A 92 13.00 -3.96 9.61
CA ILE A 92 12.90 -3.18 10.83
C ILE A 92 14.22 -2.45 11.06
N PHE A 93 14.18 -1.17 11.40
CA PHE A 93 15.38 -0.35 11.46
C PHE A 93 15.30 0.70 12.58
N ASP A 94 16.45 1.27 12.95
CA ASP A 94 16.56 2.36 13.90
C ASP A 94 16.53 3.69 13.15
N PHE A 95 15.61 4.59 13.50
CA PHE A 95 15.70 5.97 13.07
C PHE A 95 16.90 6.67 13.69
N ARG A 96 17.55 7.59 12.96
CA ARG A 96 18.67 8.38 13.46
C ARG A 96 18.25 9.22 14.66
N GLY A 97 18.87 8.95 15.81
CA GLY A 97 18.56 9.63 17.07
C GLY A 97 17.15 9.36 17.60
N GLY A 98 16.37 8.42 17.04
CA GLY A 98 14.97 8.17 17.37
C GLY A 98 14.73 7.47 18.70
N SER A 99 15.77 6.96 19.38
CA SER A 99 15.65 6.18 20.60
C SER A 99 15.78 7.02 21.88
N ALA A 100 14.96 6.69 22.88
CA ALA A 100 15.02 7.34 24.19
C ALA A 100 16.27 6.94 24.99
N PRO A 101 16.65 7.73 26.01
CA PRO A 101 17.75 7.37 26.92
C PRO A 101 17.57 5.97 27.50
N GLY A 102 18.61 5.13 27.35
CA GLY A 102 18.60 3.74 27.81
C GLY A 102 18.12 2.73 26.79
N THR A 103 17.53 3.16 25.67
CA THR A 103 17.24 2.31 24.50
C THR A 103 18.43 2.37 23.54
N GLN A 104 18.93 1.21 23.13
CA GLN A 104 20.08 1.14 22.21
C GLN A 104 19.65 1.60 20.82
N ASN A 105 20.41 2.54 20.23
CA ASN A 105 20.29 2.93 18.83
C ASN A 105 21.61 2.64 18.12
N ARG A 106 21.56 1.96 16.99
CA ARG A 106 22.74 1.61 16.18
C ARG A 106 22.92 2.55 14.98
N SER A 107 21.87 3.29 14.61
CA SER A 107 21.95 4.33 13.57
C SER A 107 22.70 5.57 14.05
N SER A 108 23.16 6.39 13.10
CA SER A 108 23.80 7.67 13.38
C SER A 108 22.88 8.66 14.10
N GLY A 109 23.45 9.79 14.56
CA GLY A 109 22.68 10.93 15.06
C GLY A 109 22.32 10.86 16.53
N THR A 110 21.75 11.94 17.00
CA THR A 110 21.33 12.15 18.39
C THR A 110 19.86 12.56 18.44
N SER A 111 19.22 12.43 19.62
CA SER A 111 17.82 12.84 19.78
C SER A 111 17.59 14.33 19.54
N HIS A 112 18.63 15.18 19.72
CA HIS A 112 18.55 16.62 19.42
C HIS A 112 18.56 16.91 17.91
N GLU A 113 19.01 15.98 17.07
CA GLU A 113 18.98 16.11 15.61
C GLU A 113 17.72 15.46 15.02
N MET A 114 17.03 14.61 15.79
CA MET A 114 15.86 13.89 15.35
C MET A 114 14.63 14.80 15.26
N SER A 115 13.80 14.57 14.25
CA SER A 115 12.46 15.08 14.08
C SER A 115 11.66 14.15 13.17
N VAL A 116 10.33 14.34 13.07
CA VAL A 116 9.50 13.58 12.14
C VAL A 116 9.94 13.75 10.66
N ARG A 117 10.61 14.86 10.32
CA ARG A 117 11.16 15.08 8.96
C ARG A 117 12.46 14.33 8.74
N THR A 118 13.35 14.29 9.74
CA THR A 118 14.59 13.51 9.64
C THR A 118 14.30 12.02 9.60
N GLU A 119 13.33 11.55 10.38
CA GLU A 119 12.85 10.16 10.34
C GLU A 119 12.18 9.83 9.00
N ALA A 120 11.40 10.75 8.42
CA ALA A 120 10.83 10.57 7.08
C ALA A 120 11.94 10.47 6.01
N SER A 121 12.99 11.30 6.13
CA SER A 121 14.16 11.20 5.25
C SER A 121 14.90 9.86 5.39
N ASP A 122 14.93 9.28 6.60
CA ASP A 122 15.50 7.95 6.83
C ASP A 122 14.65 6.87 6.16
N LEU A 123 13.34 6.93 6.31
CA LEU A 123 12.43 5.99 5.66
C LEU A 123 12.49 6.11 4.13
N GLU A 124 12.61 7.31 3.58
CA GLU A 124 12.82 7.55 2.14
C GLU A 124 14.11 6.89 1.65
N ALA A 125 15.22 7.04 2.41
CA ALA A 125 16.50 6.40 2.07
C ALA A 125 16.44 4.87 2.14
N VAL A 126 15.74 4.32 3.13
CA VAL A 126 15.48 2.87 3.26
C VAL A 126 14.63 2.38 2.11
N LEU A 127 13.56 3.09 1.74
CA LEU A 127 12.68 2.74 0.61
C LEU A 127 13.48 2.67 -0.69
N GLU A 128 14.33 3.67 -0.96
CA GLU A 128 15.15 3.70 -2.15
C GLU A 128 16.18 2.56 -2.20
N ALA A 129 16.82 2.26 -1.07
CA ALA A 129 17.74 1.13 -0.96
C ALA A 129 17.03 -0.21 -1.19
N ALA A 130 15.83 -0.37 -0.59
CA ALA A 130 15.06 -1.61 -0.63
C ALA A 130 14.63 -2.03 -2.04
N LYS A 131 14.39 -1.08 -2.95
CA LYS A 131 14.06 -1.36 -4.35
C LYS A 131 15.15 -2.20 -5.07
N ASN A 132 16.39 -2.13 -4.57
CA ASN A 132 17.55 -2.80 -5.17
C ASN A 132 17.94 -4.10 -4.45
N TRP A 133 17.26 -4.50 -3.37
CA TRP A 133 17.58 -5.74 -2.67
C TRP A 133 17.16 -6.95 -3.49
N SER A 134 18.03 -7.95 -3.54
CA SER A 134 17.87 -9.10 -4.43
C SER A 134 16.63 -9.96 -4.13
N PHE A 135 16.17 -9.95 -2.88
CA PHE A 135 15.02 -10.70 -2.41
C PHE A 135 13.70 -9.90 -2.51
N VAL A 136 13.72 -8.60 -2.82
CA VAL A 136 12.55 -7.73 -2.82
C VAL A 136 11.91 -7.66 -4.20
N ASP A 137 10.61 -7.84 -4.25
CA ASP A 137 9.78 -7.41 -5.38
C ASP A 137 9.51 -5.90 -5.24
N SER A 138 10.23 -5.11 -6.02
CA SER A 138 10.19 -3.63 -5.94
C SER A 138 8.84 -3.00 -6.29
N GLY A 139 7.95 -3.73 -6.95
CA GLY A 139 6.57 -3.31 -7.20
C GLY A 139 5.62 -3.58 -6.02
N ARG A 140 6.11 -4.23 -4.95
CA ARG A 140 5.30 -4.67 -3.81
C ARG A 140 5.95 -4.29 -2.48
N ILE A 141 6.27 -3.00 -2.31
CA ILE A 141 6.80 -2.45 -1.06
C ILE A 141 5.67 -1.75 -0.30
N PHE A 142 5.47 -2.12 0.95
CA PHE A 142 4.46 -1.59 1.85
C PHE A 142 5.14 -0.87 3.01
N LEU A 143 4.53 0.21 3.48
CA LEU A 143 4.97 0.92 4.68
C LEU A 143 4.02 0.60 5.85
N LEU A 144 4.58 0.28 7.01
CA LEU A 144 3.84 0.02 8.25
C LEU A 144 4.44 0.87 9.37
N GLY A 145 3.65 1.70 10.03
CA GLY A 145 4.17 2.55 11.12
C GLY A 145 3.25 2.60 12.32
N GLY A 146 3.87 2.55 13.52
CA GLY A 146 3.19 2.72 14.81
C GLY A 146 3.46 4.10 15.41
N SER A 147 2.45 4.72 16.03
CA SER A 147 2.59 5.99 16.76
C SER A 147 3.31 7.07 15.94
N GLN A 148 4.47 7.59 16.38
CA GLN A 148 5.29 8.53 15.60
C GLN A 148 5.74 7.92 14.27
N GLY A 149 6.12 6.64 14.23
CA GLY A 149 6.41 5.94 12.98
C GLY A 149 5.23 5.96 12.01
N GLY A 150 3.98 6.04 12.52
CA GLY A 150 2.79 6.29 11.71
C GLY A 150 2.78 7.66 11.05
N LEU A 151 3.21 8.73 11.76
CA LEU A 151 3.37 10.07 11.15
C LEU A 151 4.43 10.06 10.05
N VAL A 152 5.55 9.41 10.31
CA VAL A 152 6.66 9.24 9.35
C VAL A 152 6.18 8.49 8.11
N THR A 153 5.39 7.43 8.32
CA THR A 153 4.76 6.65 7.25
C THR A 153 3.80 7.49 6.42
N ILE A 154 3.00 8.38 7.03
CA ILE A 154 2.12 9.32 6.33
C ILE A 154 2.94 10.28 5.46
N ILE A 155 4.01 10.88 6.00
CA ILE A 155 4.86 11.83 5.27
C ILE A 155 5.48 11.15 4.04
N THR A 156 6.14 10.01 4.26
CA THR A 156 6.83 9.28 3.19
C THR A 156 5.84 8.70 2.18
N GLY A 157 4.78 8.04 2.66
CA GLY A 157 3.77 7.43 1.79
C GLY A 157 3.06 8.44 0.89
N SER A 158 2.76 9.64 1.42
CA SER A 158 2.12 10.70 0.61
C SER A 158 3.04 11.26 -0.48
N ARG A 159 4.36 11.26 -0.27
CA ARG A 159 5.35 11.73 -1.24
C ARG A 159 5.69 10.66 -2.29
N HIS A 160 5.64 9.40 -1.91
CA HIS A 160 6.05 8.25 -2.71
C HIS A 160 4.90 7.31 -3.05
N GLN A 161 3.66 7.85 -3.18
CA GLN A 161 2.46 7.04 -3.37
C GLN A 161 2.48 6.16 -4.62
N ASP A 162 3.19 6.55 -5.67
CA ASP A 162 3.35 5.78 -6.91
C ASP A 162 4.47 4.71 -6.81
N GLU A 163 5.22 4.71 -5.71
CA GLU A 163 6.37 3.83 -5.49
C GLU A 163 6.11 2.75 -4.43
N ILE A 164 5.00 2.87 -3.70
CA ILE A 164 4.59 1.92 -2.67
C ILE A 164 3.28 1.22 -3.04
N ALA A 165 3.14 -0.03 -2.63
CA ALA A 165 1.94 -0.82 -2.87
C ALA A 165 0.81 -0.54 -1.87
N GLY A 166 1.12 0.11 -0.74
CA GLY A 166 0.14 0.49 0.26
C GLY A 166 0.75 0.99 1.57
N MET A 167 -0.10 1.57 2.41
CA MET A 167 0.26 2.16 3.69
C MET A 167 -0.59 1.56 4.80
N MET A 168 0.05 1.20 5.91
CA MET A 168 -0.59 0.65 7.11
C MET A 168 -0.19 1.49 8.32
N LEU A 169 -1.17 1.95 9.09
CA LEU A 169 -0.99 2.84 10.22
C LEU A 169 -1.55 2.18 11.49
N MET A 170 -0.75 2.09 12.52
CA MET A 170 -1.17 1.61 13.84
C MET A 170 -1.12 2.77 14.84
N TYR A 171 -2.26 3.08 15.43
CA TYR A 171 -2.37 4.16 16.43
C TYR A 171 -1.49 5.39 16.12
N PRO A 172 -1.55 5.95 14.87
CA PRO A 172 -0.65 7.03 14.47
C PRO A 172 -0.78 8.23 15.41
N ALA A 173 0.37 8.84 15.77
CA ALA A 173 0.42 9.94 16.75
C ALA A 173 -0.11 11.27 16.19
N LEU A 174 -1.32 11.27 15.62
CA LEU A 174 -1.96 12.44 15.01
C LEU A 174 -2.22 13.58 16.00
N SER A 175 -2.22 13.26 17.32
CA SER A 175 -2.28 14.23 18.41
C SER A 175 -0.94 14.92 18.71
N ALA A 176 0.16 14.56 18.05
CA ALA A 176 1.51 14.99 18.41
C ALA A 176 1.67 16.51 18.55
N LYS A 177 1.00 17.31 17.73
CA LYS A 177 1.03 18.79 17.87
C LYS A 177 0.42 19.26 19.19
N GLU A 178 -0.63 18.60 19.66
CA GLU A 178 -1.27 18.89 20.96
C GLU A 178 -0.45 18.35 22.11
N ASP A 179 -0.02 17.08 22.01
CA ASP A 179 0.71 16.38 23.08
C ASP A 179 2.06 17.03 23.37
N HIS A 180 2.77 17.47 22.34
CA HIS A 180 4.05 18.18 22.47
C HIS A 180 3.88 19.69 22.63
N SER A 181 2.65 20.15 22.79
CA SER A 181 2.33 21.56 23.06
C SER A 181 2.96 22.53 22.04
N VAL A 182 2.95 22.15 20.75
CA VAL A 182 3.45 23.03 19.66
C VAL A 182 2.76 24.40 19.73
N ASN A 183 1.47 24.41 20.04
CA ASN A 183 0.64 25.61 20.09
C ASN A 183 0.94 26.55 21.28
N ARG A 184 1.81 26.18 22.22
CA ARG A 184 2.20 27.07 23.33
C ARG A 184 3.22 28.11 22.92
N TYR A 185 3.90 27.90 21.81
CA TYR A 185 4.85 28.85 21.23
C TYR A 185 4.12 29.76 20.24
N HIS A 186 4.46 31.06 20.21
CA HIS A 186 3.88 32.03 19.28
C HIS A 186 4.69 32.16 17.99
N SER A 187 5.96 31.76 18.04
CA SER A 187 6.86 31.70 16.88
C SER A 187 7.86 30.56 17.05
N LYS A 188 8.49 30.14 15.96
CA LYS A 188 9.52 29.10 15.99
C LYS A 188 10.75 29.53 16.78
N ASP A 189 11.05 30.82 16.82
CA ASP A 189 12.19 31.39 17.54
C ASP A 189 12.03 31.31 19.07
N GLU A 190 10.81 31.08 19.55
CA GLU A 190 10.53 30.87 20.98
C GLU A 190 10.76 29.42 21.44
N VAL A 191 10.95 28.49 20.50
CA VAL A 191 11.18 27.09 20.84
C VAL A 191 12.60 26.92 21.38
N PRO A 192 12.77 26.41 22.61
CA PRO A 192 14.08 26.20 23.19
C PRO A 192 14.94 25.22 22.36
N GLU A 193 16.27 25.35 22.41
CA GLU A 193 17.19 24.41 21.76
C GLU A 193 17.07 22.98 22.36
N ASP A 194 16.67 22.87 23.61
CA ASP A 194 16.42 21.60 24.32
C ASP A 194 14.98 21.54 24.81
N VAL A 195 14.21 20.57 24.28
CA VAL A 195 12.80 20.37 24.59
C VAL A 195 12.60 19.02 25.25
N GLY A 196 12.12 19.00 26.49
CA GLY A 196 11.72 17.77 27.19
C GLY A 196 10.33 17.32 26.77
N LEU A 197 10.24 16.13 26.20
CA LEU A 197 8.96 15.47 25.86
C LEU A 197 8.48 14.62 27.02
N PHE A 198 7.16 14.50 27.20
CA PHE A 198 6.53 13.66 28.23
C PHE A 198 7.15 13.86 29.63
N GLY A 199 7.25 15.12 30.08
CA GLY A 199 7.80 15.45 31.38
C GLY A 199 9.32 15.27 31.53
N GLY A 200 10.05 15.29 30.43
CA GLY A 200 11.52 15.14 30.40
C GLY A 200 11.97 13.68 30.23
N TRP A 201 11.07 12.78 29.85
CA TRP A 201 11.42 11.40 29.53
C TRP A 201 12.43 11.30 28.38
N MET A 202 12.24 12.14 27.35
CA MET A 202 13.16 12.26 26.22
C MET A 202 13.42 13.73 25.94
N HIS A 203 14.66 14.08 25.63
CA HIS A 203 15.07 15.42 25.24
C HIS A 203 15.38 15.47 23.76
N VAL A 204 14.82 16.45 23.06
CA VAL A 204 14.96 16.65 21.61
C VAL A 204 15.36 18.08 21.30
N GLY A 205 15.86 18.35 20.10
CA GLY A 205 16.15 19.70 19.65
C GLY A 205 14.89 20.48 19.27
N SER A 206 15.05 21.81 19.11
CA SER A 206 13.98 22.71 18.67
C SER A 206 13.36 22.28 17.32
N ASN A 207 14.16 21.65 16.44
CA ASN A 207 13.74 21.12 15.15
C ASN A 207 12.56 20.15 15.27
N TYR A 208 12.46 19.36 16.33
CA TYR A 208 11.35 18.46 16.55
C TYR A 208 10.00 19.20 16.56
N ILE A 209 9.93 20.29 17.33
CA ILE A 209 8.71 21.12 17.43
C ILE A 209 8.49 21.93 16.17
N THR A 210 9.55 22.56 15.62
CA THR A 210 9.42 23.43 14.47
C THR A 210 9.07 22.69 13.18
N ASP A 211 9.47 21.44 13.05
CA ASP A 211 9.08 20.57 11.93
C ASP A 211 7.62 20.11 12.04
N LEU A 212 7.17 19.71 13.24
CA LEU A 212 5.76 19.39 13.48
C LEU A 212 4.84 20.59 13.18
N TRP A 213 5.29 21.81 13.45
CA TRP A 213 4.52 23.02 13.23
C TRP A 213 4.00 23.14 11.80
N ASP A 214 4.84 22.88 10.81
CA ASP A 214 4.55 23.10 9.40
C ASP A 214 3.82 21.95 8.72
N ILE A 215 3.73 20.77 9.34
CA ILE A 215 3.16 19.59 8.70
C ILE A 215 1.64 19.59 8.86
N ASP A 216 0.93 19.46 7.76
CA ASP A 216 -0.51 19.20 7.75
C ASP A 216 -0.79 17.74 7.41
N PHE A 217 -0.88 16.90 8.45
CA PHE A 217 -1.14 15.47 8.29
C PHE A 217 -2.49 15.19 7.64
N ASN A 218 -3.51 16.02 7.92
CA ASN A 218 -4.83 15.86 7.33
C ASN A 218 -4.80 16.12 5.82
N ALA A 219 -4.09 17.15 5.38
CA ALA A 219 -3.92 17.42 3.95
C ALA A 219 -3.14 16.29 3.25
N MET A 220 -2.11 15.72 3.91
CA MET A 220 -1.37 14.58 3.39
C MET A 220 -2.25 13.34 3.25
N LEU A 221 -3.03 12.99 4.28
CA LEU A 221 -3.96 11.87 4.26
C LEU A 221 -5.04 12.04 3.19
N ALA A 222 -5.60 13.23 3.05
CA ALA A 222 -6.62 13.54 2.04
C ALA A 222 -6.10 13.45 0.60
N SER A 223 -4.79 13.67 0.38
CA SER A 223 -4.16 13.62 -0.94
C SER A 223 -3.64 12.24 -1.32
N TYR A 224 -3.59 11.29 -0.38
CA TYR A 224 -3.11 9.94 -0.67
C TYR A 224 -4.18 9.14 -1.42
N SER A 225 -3.85 8.71 -2.64
CA SER A 225 -4.79 7.99 -3.52
C SER A 225 -4.81 6.48 -3.34
N GLY A 226 -3.83 5.93 -2.61
CA GLY A 226 -3.74 4.49 -2.35
C GLY A 226 -4.66 4.06 -1.19
N LYS A 227 -4.88 2.76 -1.06
CA LYS A 227 -5.60 2.20 0.09
C LYS A 227 -4.75 2.31 1.35
N VAL A 228 -5.38 2.68 2.47
CA VAL A 228 -4.77 2.75 3.81
C VAL A 228 -5.46 1.77 4.74
N LEU A 229 -4.67 0.93 5.43
CA LEU A 229 -5.15 0.22 6.61
C LEU A 229 -4.86 1.08 7.85
N LEU A 230 -5.88 1.39 8.64
CA LEU A 230 -5.77 2.17 9.87
C LEU A 230 -6.27 1.34 11.05
N LEU A 231 -5.40 1.09 12.03
CA LEU A 231 -5.69 0.30 13.23
C LEU A 231 -5.51 1.16 14.47
N HIS A 232 -6.45 1.12 15.43
CA HIS A 232 -6.33 1.85 16.69
C HIS A 232 -7.00 1.08 17.83
N GLY A 233 -6.38 1.07 19.00
CA GLY A 233 -6.92 0.42 20.19
C GLY A 233 -7.99 1.26 20.91
N ASP A 234 -9.06 0.63 21.39
CA ASP A 234 -10.13 1.32 22.14
C ASP A 234 -9.73 1.73 23.56
N ARG A 235 -8.55 1.27 24.03
CA ARG A 235 -7.97 1.59 25.34
C ARG A 235 -6.63 2.32 25.25
N ASP A 236 -6.36 2.95 24.11
CA ASP A 236 -5.17 3.76 23.96
C ASP A 236 -5.23 4.99 24.88
N GLY A 237 -4.33 5.00 25.87
CA GLY A 237 -4.22 6.08 26.84
C GLY A 237 -3.21 7.15 26.43
N THR A 238 -2.47 6.95 25.34
CA THR A 238 -1.45 7.87 24.82
C THR A 238 -1.99 8.71 23.69
N VAL A 239 -2.49 8.08 22.64
CA VAL A 239 -3.15 8.76 21.50
C VAL A 239 -4.64 8.44 21.55
N PRO A 240 -5.50 9.44 21.82
CA PRO A 240 -6.94 9.19 21.86
C PRO A 240 -7.49 8.66 20.52
N LEU A 241 -8.32 7.62 20.57
CA LEU A 241 -8.93 6.94 19.43
C LEU A 241 -9.58 7.90 18.41
N ARG A 242 -10.22 8.99 18.90
CA ARG A 242 -10.88 10.00 18.05
C ARG A 242 -10.00 10.51 16.90
N TRP A 243 -8.70 10.58 17.09
CA TRP A 243 -7.80 11.06 16.05
C TRP A 243 -7.75 10.13 14.83
N SER A 244 -7.82 8.82 15.05
CA SER A 244 -7.93 7.86 13.96
C SER A 244 -9.36 7.78 13.40
N GLU A 245 -10.38 7.98 14.23
CA GLU A 245 -11.78 8.11 13.77
C GLU A 245 -11.92 9.31 12.82
N ASP A 246 -11.40 10.48 13.20
CA ASP A 246 -11.40 11.68 12.35
C ASP A 246 -10.57 11.45 11.06
N ALA A 247 -9.38 10.86 11.16
CA ALA A 247 -8.53 10.55 10.02
C ALA A 247 -9.20 9.59 9.03
N SER A 248 -9.94 8.60 9.52
CA SER A 248 -10.65 7.64 8.68
C SER A 248 -11.71 8.28 7.77
N GLN A 249 -12.23 9.44 8.16
CA GLN A 249 -13.20 10.21 7.34
C GLN A 249 -12.53 11.08 6.27
N ILE A 250 -11.23 11.31 6.40
CA ILE A 250 -10.43 12.16 5.51
C ILE A 250 -9.75 11.33 4.42
N ILE A 251 -9.30 10.13 4.77
CA ILE A 251 -8.59 9.23 3.85
C ILE A 251 -9.56 8.69 2.79
N PRO A 252 -9.31 8.91 1.48
CA PRO A 252 -10.25 8.53 0.41
C PRO A 252 -10.58 7.02 0.34
N ASP A 253 -9.59 6.15 0.54
CA ASP A 253 -9.76 4.70 0.59
C ASP A 253 -9.17 4.15 1.90
N CYS A 254 -9.96 4.19 2.97
CA CYS A 254 -9.57 3.81 4.33
C CYS A 254 -10.26 2.53 4.77
N GLU A 255 -9.47 1.54 5.12
CA GLU A 255 -9.91 0.37 5.88
C GLU A 255 -9.57 0.59 7.36
N PHE A 256 -10.55 1.04 8.15
CA PHE A 256 -10.38 1.40 9.55
C PHE A 256 -10.94 0.32 10.49
N HIS A 257 -10.11 -0.13 11.44
CA HIS A 257 -10.53 -1.08 12.48
C HIS A 257 -10.14 -0.60 13.87
N VAL A 258 -11.08 -0.71 14.80
CA VAL A 258 -10.87 -0.48 16.22
C VAL A 258 -10.54 -1.82 16.88
N ILE A 259 -9.34 -1.93 17.45
CA ILE A 259 -8.86 -3.15 18.10
C ILE A 259 -9.36 -3.18 19.55
N SER A 260 -10.23 -4.14 19.85
CA SER A 260 -10.86 -4.24 21.16
C SER A 260 -9.87 -4.62 22.27
N GLY A 261 -9.86 -3.83 23.35
CA GLY A 261 -8.93 -3.99 24.45
C GLY A 261 -7.49 -3.56 24.14
N GLY A 262 -7.22 -3.06 22.91
CA GLY A 262 -5.92 -2.57 22.50
C GLY A 262 -5.56 -1.26 23.20
N GLY A 263 -4.33 -1.19 23.76
CA GLY A 263 -3.73 0.04 24.27
C GLY A 263 -2.87 0.73 23.21
N HIS A 264 -2.02 1.66 23.64
CA HIS A 264 -0.93 2.16 22.82
C HIS A 264 0.11 1.05 22.70
N GLU A 265 0.41 0.58 21.54
CA GLU A 265 1.00 -0.70 21.20
C GLU A 265 0.06 -1.91 21.46
N PHE A 266 0.10 -2.86 20.54
CA PHE A 266 -0.74 -4.06 20.63
C PHE A 266 0.05 -5.23 21.23
N PHE A 267 -0.49 -5.84 22.30
CA PHE A 267 0.08 -7.03 22.94
C PHE A 267 -1.00 -8.11 23.11
N GLY A 268 -0.57 -9.37 23.16
CA GLY A 268 -1.48 -10.49 23.38
C GLY A 268 -2.54 -10.59 22.28
N GLN A 269 -3.82 -10.69 22.65
CA GLN A 269 -4.91 -10.83 21.69
C GLN A 269 -5.08 -9.60 20.76
N PRO A 270 -4.98 -8.34 21.22
CA PRO A 270 -4.93 -7.17 20.34
C PRO A 270 -3.85 -7.24 19.25
N PHE A 271 -2.68 -7.80 19.55
CA PHE A 271 -1.64 -8.02 18.55
C PHE A 271 -2.06 -9.04 17.49
N GLU A 272 -2.63 -10.18 17.90
CA GLU A 272 -3.09 -11.21 16.94
C GLU A 272 -4.22 -10.70 16.06
N GLU A 273 -5.14 -9.90 16.61
CA GLU A 273 -6.20 -9.25 15.85
C GLU A 273 -5.64 -8.24 14.85
N ALA A 274 -4.76 -7.35 15.28
CA ALA A 274 -4.10 -6.38 14.40
C ALA A 274 -3.31 -7.05 13.28
N LEU A 275 -2.56 -8.12 13.61
CA LEU A 275 -1.82 -8.91 12.63
C LEU A 275 -2.73 -9.56 11.60
N THR A 276 -3.91 -10.05 12.01
CA THR A 276 -4.90 -10.61 11.08
C THR A 276 -5.35 -9.57 10.05
N TYR A 277 -5.64 -8.34 10.47
CA TYR A 277 -5.97 -7.25 9.54
C TYR A 277 -4.80 -6.87 8.63
N ILE A 278 -3.56 -6.81 9.18
CA ILE A 278 -2.35 -6.53 8.39
C ILE A 278 -2.16 -7.58 7.28
N LEU A 279 -2.23 -8.87 7.61
CA LEU A 279 -2.07 -9.94 6.63
C LEU A 279 -3.19 -9.93 5.59
N SER A 280 -4.46 -9.78 6.01
CA SER A 280 -5.59 -9.68 5.10
C SER A 280 -5.47 -8.50 4.13
N TYR A 281 -5.01 -7.34 4.63
CA TYR A 281 -4.73 -6.18 3.80
C TYR A 281 -3.66 -6.48 2.74
N LEU A 282 -2.52 -7.04 3.16
CA LEU A 282 -1.40 -7.40 2.29
C LEU A 282 -1.83 -8.39 1.21
N ASP A 283 -2.52 -9.48 1.58
CA ASP A 283 -3.02 -10.49 0.65
C ASP A 283 -3.97 -9.88 -0.38
N SER A 284 -4.92 -9.05 0.06
CA SER A 284 -5.87 -8.37 -0.83
C SER A 284 -5.19 -7.47 -1.86
N ARG A 285 -4.09 -6.78 -1.46
CA ARG A 285 -3.33 -5.90 -2.36
C ARG A 285 -2.54 -6.70 -3.39
N ILE A 286 -1.95 -7.82 -2.99
CA ILE A 286 -1.21 -8.71 -3.89
C ILE A 286 -2.15 -9.38 -4.88
N GLU A 287 -3.29 -9.92 -4.42
CA GLU A 287 -4.28 -10.50 -5.31
C GLU A 287 -4.81 -9.51 -6.34
N ASN A 288 -5.12 -8.28 -5.92
CA ASN A 288 -5.59 -7.24 -6.83
C ASN A 288 -4.52 -6.85 -7.86
N GLN A 289 -3.25 -6.73 -7.45
CA GLN A 289 -2.14 -6.49 -8.38
C GLN A 289 -1.93 -7.69 -9.33
N THR A 290 -2.03 -8.92 -8.83
CA THR A 290 -1.90 -10.13 -9.63
C THR A 290 -3.06 -10.27 -10.61
N LYS A 291 -4.29 -10.02 -10.17
CA LYS A 291 -5.48 -9.97 -11.04
C LYS A 291 -5.34 -8.84 -12.07
N GLY A 292 -4.86 -7.67 -11.67
CA GLY A 292 -4.57 -6.55 -12.57
C GLY A 292 -3.50 -6.89 -13.61
N ALA A 293 -2.43 -7.57 -13.22
CA ALA A 293 -1.38 -8.04 -14.11
C ALA A 293 -1.84 -9.20 -15.01
N GLN A 294 -2.61 -10.15 -14.48
CA GLN A 294 -3.22 -11.26 -15.25
C GLN A 294 -4.36 -10.80 -16.16
N THR A 295 -4.88 -9.60 -15.98
CA THR A 295 -5.95 -9.02 -16.80
C THR A 295 -5.46 -7.85 -17.65
N GLN A 296 -4.17 -7.79 -17.96
CA GLN A 296 -3.65 -6.76 -18.84
C GLN A 296 -4.11 -7.03 -20.28
N MET A 297 -4.83 -6.08 -20.86
CA MET A 297 -5.18 -6.14 -22.28
C MET A 297 -3.92 -6.01 -23.13
N LYS A 298 -3.66 -7.03 -23.96
CA LYS A 298 -2.61 -7.06 -24.99
C LYS A 298 -3.23 -6.79 -26.36
N MET A 299 -2.53 -6.07 -27.19
CA MET A 299 -2.97 -5.75 -28.55
C MET A 299 -1.93 -6.19 -29.58
N ARG A 300 -2.40 -6.69 -30.71
CA ARG A 300 -1.57 -7.01 -31.88
C ARG A 300 -2.17 -6.38 -33.10
N ILE A 301 -1.31 -5.88 -33.98
CA ILE A 301 -1.66 -5.42 -35.34
C ILE A 301 -1.06 -6.42 -36.32
N GLY A 302 -1.91 -7.24 -36.93
CA GLY A 302 -1.45 -8.44 -37.65
C GLY A 302 -0.65 -9.34 -36.69
N ASP A 303 0.59 -9.68 -37.07
CA ASP A 303 1.50 -10.47 -36.26
C ASP A 303 2.38 -9.64 -35.26
N THR A 304 2.27 -8.31 -35.31
CA THR A 304 3.11 -7.42 -34.50
C THR A 304 2.43 -7.10 -33.16
N PRO A 305 2.99 -7.49 -32.00
CA PRO A 305 2.52 -7.03 -30.71
C PRO A 305 2.84 -5.54 -30.56
N VAL A 306 1.96 -4.79 -29.89
CA VAL A 306 2.14 -3.37 -29.57
C VAL A 306 1.78 -3.11 -28.11
N GLU A 307 2.54 -2.21 -27.48
CA GLU A 307 2.27 -1.77 -26.11
C GLU A 307 1.26 -0.62 -26.14
N VAL A 308 0.19 -0.76 -25.35
CA VAL A 308 -0.89 0.25 -25.30
C VAL A 308 -1.03 0.78 -23.87
N ALA A 309 -0.94 2.09 -23.73
CA ALA A 309 -1.42 2.78 -22.53
C ALA A 309 -2.94 2.94 -22.66
N TRP A 310 -3.67 2.07 -21.99
CA TRP A 310 -5.14 2.09 -21.96
C TRP A 310 -5.65 3.18 -21.03
N GLU A 311 -6.75 3.85 -21.42
CA GLU A 311 -7.44 4.82 -20.56
C GLU A 311 -8.20 4.09 -19.43
N ASN A 312 -8.41 4.80 -18.33
CA ASN A 312 -9.22 4.30 -17.22
C ASN A 312 -10.66 4.83 -17.34
N ASN A 313 -11.49 4.12 -18.12
CA ASN A 313 -12.90 4.50 -18.34
C ASN A 313 -13.78 3.27 -18.62
N GLU A 314 -15.10 3.46 -18.52
CA GLU A 314 -16.10 2.41 -18.73
C GLU A 314 -16.04 1.74 -20.12
N SER A 315 -15.61 2.47 -21.13
CA SER A 315 -15.48 1.94 -22.50
C SER A 315 -14.34 0.93 -22.59
N VAL A 316 -13.23 1.19 -21.90
CA VAL A 316 -12.06 0.30 -21.82
C VAL A 316 -12.39 -0.94 -20.99
N GLU A 317 -13.09 -0.80 -19.85
CA GLU A 317 -13.53 -1.95 -19.07
C GLU A 317 -14.47 -2.87 -19.87
N ALA A 318 -15.42 -2.30 -20.60
CA ALA A 318 -16.31 -3.08 -21.47
C ALA A 318 -15.56 -3.74 -22.64
N LEU A 319 -14.54 -3.07 -23.20
CA LEU A 319 -13.66 -3.66 -24.22
C LEU A 319 -12.84 -4.82 -23.66
N LYS A 320 -12.35 -4.69 -22.43
CA LYS A 320 -11.61 -5.72 -21.70
C LYS A 320 -12.46 -6.97 -21.45
N GLU A 321 -13.71 -6.79 -21.07
CA GLU A 321 -14.65 -7.91 -20.91
C GLU A 321 -14.82 -8.69 -22.22
N LEU A 322 -14.95 -8.01 -23.35
CA LEU A 322 -15.03 -8.64 -24.67
C LEU A 322 -13.76 -9.38 -25.06
N ALA A 323 -12.61 -8.86 -24.67
CA ALA A 323 -11.31 -9.40 -25.01
C ALA A 323 -10.90 -10.61 -24.12
N GLN A 324 -11.67 -10.99 -23.10
CA GLN A 324 -11.35 -12.14 -22.22
C GLN A 324 -11.21 -13.48 -22.99
N ASN A 325 -11.94 -13.65 -24.07
CA ASN A 325 -11.85 -14.85 -24.92
C ASN A 325 -11.15 -14.57 -26.26
N GLY A 326 -10.42 -13.46 -26.33
CA GLY A 326 -9.80 -12.98 -27.55
C GLY A 326 -10.79 -12.26 -28.47
N LEU A 327 -10.56 -10.99 -28.75
CA LEU A 327 -11.35 -10.15 -29.66
C LEU A 327 -10.53 -9.89 -30.94
N THR A 328 -11.07 -10.31 -32.08
CA THR A 328 -10.45 -10.08 -33.38
C THR A 328 -11.30 -9.12 -34.20
N ILE A 329 -10.70 -8.02 -34.66
CA ILE A 329 -11.36 -6.95 -35.38
C ILE A 329 -10.72 -6.82 -36.77
N GLN A 330 -11.52 -6.96 -37.81
CA GLN A 330 -11.08 -6.65 -39.16
C GLN A 330 -11.18 -5.15 -39.38
N MET A 331 -10.04 -4.54 -39.68
CA MET A 331 -9.93 -3.10 -39.86
C MET A 331 -9.82 -2.77 -41.37
N SER A 332 -10.37 -1.65 -41.74
CA SER A 332 -10.24 -1.11 -43.12
C SER A 332 -9.67 0.29 -43.08
N MET A 333 -8.83 0.60 -44.08
CA MET A 333 -8.26 1.94 -44.23
C MET A 333 -9.34 2.97 -44.54
N TYR A 334 -9.31 4.09 -43.84
CA TYR A 334 -10.19 5.22 -44.09
C TYR A 334 -9.42 6.54 -44.11
N GLY A 335 -9.75 7.43 -45.05
CA GLY A 335 -9.21 8.78 -45.15
C GLY A 335 -7.68 8.90 -45.37
N GLY A 336 -6.93 7.79 -45.40
CA GLY A 336 -5.47 7.79 -45.55
C GLY A 336 -4.72 8.16 -44.24
N PHE A 337 -5.40 8.11 -43.11
CA PHE A 337 -4.83 8.47 -41.79
C PHE A 337 -5.28 7.56 -40.64
N GLU A 338 -6.24 6.68 -40.87
CA GLU A 338 -6.78 5.79 -39.83
C GLU A 338 -7.19 4.41 -40.36
N GLN A 339 -7.26 3.44 -39.47
CA GLN A 339 -7.91 2.14 -39.64
C GLN A 339 -9.18 2.10 -38.82
N VAL A 340 -10.29 1.62 -39.35
CA VAL A 340 -11.60 1.55 -38.72
C VAL A 340 -12.15 0.13 -38.78
N GLY A 341 -12.63 -0.42 -37.67
CA GLY A 341 -13.22 -1.75 -37.63
C GLY A 341 -14.35 -1.89 -36.60
N SER A 342 -15.35 -2.72 -36.92
CA SER A 342 -16.46 -2.97 -36.01
C SER A 342 -16.05 -3.89 -34.87
N ILE A 343 -16.37 -3.47 -33.63
CA ILE A 343 -16.18 -4.28 -32.41
C ILE A 343 -17.25 -5.40 -32.33
N GLY A 344 -18.33 -5.33 -33.12
CA GLY A 344 -19.39 -6.30 -33.11
C GLY A 344 -20.56 -6.00 -32.17
N GLN A 345 -20.37 -5.11 -31.22
CA GLN A 345 -21.43 -4.61 -30.32
C GLN A 345 -21.16 -3.17 -29.90
N ARG A 346 -22.14 -2.58 -29.21
CA ARG A 346 -22.00 -1.22 -28.66
C ARG A 346 -21.37 -1.27 -27.27
N LEU A 347 -20.41 -0.39 -27.03
CA LEU A 347 -19.79 -0.13 -25.71
C LEU A 347 -20.34 1.17 -25.13
N PRO A 348 -20.27 1.36 -23.81
CA PRO A 348 -20.40 2.69 -23.20
C PRO A 348 -19.51 3.70 -23.93
N SER A 349 -19.99 4.90 -24.16
CA SER A 349 -19.22 5.93 -24.88
C SER A 349 -19.47 7.31 -24.30
N HIS A 350 -18.42 8.12 -24.28
CA HIS A 350 -18.46 9.51 -23.83
C HIS A 350 -17.72 10.37 -24.85
N ASP A 351 -18.38 10.59 -26.00
CA ASP A 351 -17.76 11.26 -27.15
C ASP A 351 -17.54 12.73 -26.84
N VAL A 352 -16.30 13.18 -26.93
CA VAL A 352 -15.89 14.57 -26.79
C VAL A 352 -15.05 14.99 -27.99
N GLN A 353 -15.08 16.28 -28.32
CA GLN A 353 -14.22 16.83 -29.37
C GLN A 353 -12.75 16.53 -29.06
N THR A 354 -12.13 15.73 -29.91
CA THR A 354 -10.79 15.18 -29.69
C THR A 354 -9.93 15.43 -30.93
N ASN A 355 -8.74 15.99 -30.73
CA ASN A 355 -7.69 16.00 -31.74
C ASN A 355 -6.84 14.75 -31.54
N THR A 356 -6.81 13.89 -32.54
CA THR A 356 -6.05 12.64 -32.53
C THR A 356 -4.69 12.82 -33.21
N SER A 357 -3.78 11.91 -32.89
CA SER A 357 -2.45 11.81 -33.49
C SER A 357 -2.09 10.35 -33.74
N SER A 358 -1.00 10.10 -34.44
CA SER A 358 -0.49 8.76 -34.71
C SER A 358 -0.31 7.96 -33.43
N GLY A 359 -0.85 6.75 -33.37
CA GLY A 359 -0.88 5.86 -32.18
C GLY A 359 -2.14 5.96 -31.32
N ASP A 360 -2.97 6.99 -31.47
CA ASP A 360 -4.21 7.11 -30.71
C ASP A 360 -5.21 6.01 -31.10
N ILE A 361 -5.88 5.45 -30.09
CA ILE A 361 -6.94 4.45 -30.20
C ILE A 361 -8.21 5.06 -29.61
N VAL A 362 -9.28 5.06 -30.40
CA VAL A 362 -10.55 5.64 -29.97
C VAL A 362 -11.74 4.75 -30.32
N LEU A 363 -12.83 4.95 -29.62
CA LEU A 363 -14.17 4.42 -29.96
C LEU A 363 -14.92 5.49 -30.73
N TYR A 364 -15.49 5.11 -31.86
CA TYR A 364 -16.37 5.94 -32.67
C TYR A 364 -17.77 5.33 -32.79
N SER A 365 -18.78 6.17 -32.63
CA SER A 365 -20.20 5.75 -32.68
C SER A 365 -20.52 4.57 -31.78
N SER A 366 -19.86 4.44 -30.64
CA SER A 366 -20.00 3.40 -29.61
C SER A 366 -19.68 1.96 -30.06
N SER A 367 -19.30 1.71 -31.31
CA SER A 367 -19.15 0.34 -31.84
C SER A 367 -17.99 0.13 -32.82
N GLN A 368 -17.26 1.17 -33.12
CA GLN A 368 -16.12 1.09 -34.02
C GLN A 368 -14.82 1.42 -33.30
N LEU A 369 -13.85 0.51 -33.41
CA LEU A 369 -12.47 0.77 -33.02
C LEU A 369 -11.80 1.56 -34.12
N VAL A 370 -11.13 2.64 -33.77
CA VAL A 370 -10.32 3.45 -34.71
C VAL A 370 -8.91 3.55 -34.17
N VAL A 371 -7.92 3.28 -35.05
CA VAL A 371 -6.50 3.41 -34.77
C VAL A 371 -5.83 4.33 -35.77
N PHE A 372 -5.19 5.38 -35.27
CA PHE A 372 -4.63 6.43 -36.12
C PHE A 372 -3.16 6.18 -36.46
N TYR A 373 -2.81 6.39 -37.72
CA TYR A 373 -1.43 6.56 -38.22
C TYR A 373 -1.18 7.96 -38.83
N GLY A 374 -2.19 8.81 -38.77
CA GLY A 374 -2.18 10.24 -39.06
C GLY A 374 -2.93 10.99 -37.95
N SER A 375 -3.70 12.02 -38.33
CA SER A 375 -4.46 12.85 -37.39
C SER A 375 -5.84 13.19 -37.89
N ASN A 376 -6.79 13.37 -36.99
CA ASN A 376 -8.14 13.85 -37.25
C ASN A 376 -8.65 14.67 -36.05
N SER A 377 -9.75 15.41 -36.29
CA SER A 377 -10.42 16.16 -35.21
C SER A 377 -11.92 15.92 -35.30
N TRP A 378 -12.46 15.15 -34.37
CA TRP A 378 -13.87 14.76 -34.32
C TRP A 378 -14.30 14.41 -32.88
N ALA A 379 -15.58 14.10 -32.72
CA ALA A 379 -16.08 13.60 -31.42
C ALA A 379 -15.78 12.09 -31.29
N TYR A 380 -14.96 11.74 -30.30
CA TYR A 380 -14.53 10.38 -29.99
C TYR A 380 -14.52 10.12 -28.50
N THR A 381 -14.63 8.85 -28.12
CA THR A 381 -14.27 8.38 -26.78
C THR A 381 -12.86 7.79 -26.84
N ARG A 382 -11.91 8.31 -26.05
CA ARG A 382 -10.55 7.76 -26.00
C ARG A 382 -10.55 6.39 -25.35
N LEU A 383 -9.81 5.44 -25.95
CA LEU A 383 -9.57 4.10 -25.42
C LEU A 383 -8.12 3.92 -24.97
N GLY A 384 -7.18 4.57 -25.62
CA GLY A 384 -5.76 4.44 -25.28
C GLY A 384 -4.83 5.00 -26.35
N ARG A 385 -3.54 4.67 -26.18
CA ARG A 385 -2.48 5.06 -27.12
C ARG A 385 -1.40 3.99 -27.19
N ILE A 386 -0.96 3.67 -28.40
CA ILE A 386 0.22 2.81 -28.65
C ILE A 386 1.47 3.62 -28.30
N THR A 387 2.34 3.05 -27.44
CA THR A 387 3.47 3.78 -26.82
C THR A 387 4.84 3.34 -27.32
N ASP A 388 4.95 2.15 -27.89
CA ASP A 388 6.19 1.53 -28.35
C ASP A 388 6.48 1.74 -29.85
N GLN A 389 5.59 2.47 -30.58
CA GLN A 389 5.72 2.73 -32.00
C GLN A 389 5.92 4.23 -32.28
N SER A 390 6.86 4.55 -33.17
CA SER A 390 6.99 5.89 -33.75
C SER A 390 5.88 6.18 -34.76
N SER A 391 5.68 7.44 -35.13
CA SER A 391 4.71 7.80 -36.20
C SER A 391 5.03 7.14 -37.55
N GLU A 392 6.30 6.86 -37.82
CA GLU A 392 6.73 6.12 -39.00
C GLU A 392 6.41 4.63 -38.88
N GLY A 393 6.68 4.02 -37.73
CA GLY A 393 6.29 2.63 -37.40
C GLY A 393 4.79 2.40 -37.50
N MET A 394 3.98 3.32 -36.94
CA MET A 394 2.51 3.27 -37.08
C MET A 394 2.07 3.33 -38.54
N ARG A 395 2.70 4.17 -39.36
CA ARG A 395 2.40 4.26 -40.78
C ARG A 395 2.81 2.97 -41.51
N GLU A 396 3.92 2.37 -41.19
CA GLU A 396 4.33 1.08 -41.73
C GLU A 396 3.35 -0.05 -41.44
N LEU A 397 2.83 -0.09 -40.19
CA LEU A 397 1.87 -1.09 -39.75
C LEU A 397 0.48 -0.94 -40.35
N LEU A 398 0.01 0.32 -40.57
CA LEU A 398 -1.41 0.59 -40.82
C LEU A 398 -1.72 1.16 -42.20
N SER A 399 -0.73 1.61 -43.02
CA SER A 399 -0.99 2.29 -44.29
C SER A 399 -0.83 1.43 -45.56
N ARG A 400 -0.56 0.11 -45.39
CA ARG A 400 -0.28 -0.79 -46.52
C ARG A 400 -1.47 -1.66 -46.96
N GLY A 401 -2.64 -1.42 -46.41
CA GLY A 401 -3.88 -2.18 -46.66
C GLY A 401 -4.70 -2.36 -45.39
N ASP A 402 -5.76 -3.12 -45.50
CA ASP A 402 -6.59 -3.52 -44.36
C ASP A 402 -5.77 -4.42 -43.40
N VAL A 403 -5.97 -4.28 -42.11
CA VAL A 403 -5.25 -5.04 -41.10
C VAL A 403 -6.22 -5.74 -40.16
N THR A 404 -5.72 -6.76 -39.47
CA THR A 404 -6.45 -7.40 -38.38
C THR A 404 -5.87 -6.92 -37.05
N ILE A 405 -6.72 -6.47 -36.14
CA ILE A 405 -6.35 -6.18 -34.75
C ILE A 405 -6.88 -7.29 -33.88
N THR A 406 -6.01 -7.83 -33.02
CA THR A 406 -6.39 -8.79 -31.99
C THR A 406 -6.13 -8.17 -30.62
N ILE A 407 -7.14 -8.22 -29.74
CA ILE A 407 -7.05 -7.80 -28.34
C ILE A 407 -7.32 -9.04 -27.49
N SER A 408 -6.44 -9.34 -26.55
CA SER A 408 -6.58 -10.43 -25.58
C SER A 408 -6.34 -9.93 -24.16
N VAL A 409 -6.84 -10.65 -23.20
CA VAL A 409 -6.56 -10.44 -21.77
C VAL A 409 -5.70 -11.61 -21.30
N GLU A 410 -4.50 -11.28 -20.82
CA GLU A 410 -3.53 -12.25 -20.29
C GLU A 410 -3.22 -11.97 -18.84
#